data_0f30f8576c98dcc44b78f132190ece18
#
_entry.id   0f30f8576c98dcc44b78f132190ece18
#
_cell.length_a   1.000
_cell.length_b   1.000
_cell.length_c   1.000
_cell.angle_alpha   90.00
_cell.angle_beta   90.00
_cell.angle_gamma   90.00
#
_symmetry.space_group_name_H-M   'P 1'
#
loop_
_entity.id
_entity.type
_entity.pdbx_description
1 polymer ?
#
loop_
_entity_poly.entity_id
_entity_poly.type
_entity_poly.pdbx_seq_one_letter_code
_entity_poly.pdbx_strand_id
1 'polypeptide(L)'
;MRKSIPDVTIVLLSWNRKRYLELGLPSLFAALSKKLTHEILIMDNASTDGTKELIANFAMSNSEVKFIENSRNVGFKGYNKLFGMAKGRVIIEIDDDVIEFPNEFDKKMLDCLDAYPDYGFIALDTIRNDLTDGGRPCAGCGKMDRRQGWIIEEGDARGYCAAFRRRDYRVIRPFTFFFPFTLKYPQDYVVSGLMRRLLKRRSGVVVGEKCLHANGPLYAAKFGRVEMDLEKMAKSDCPERVYEYKKAMEEGRPYSP
;
A
#
# COMPACT_ATOMS: atom_id res chain seq x y z
N MET A 1 -33.35 -2.53 0.06
CA MET A 1 -32.42 -3.36 -0.74
C MET A 1 -31.14 -3.56 0.05
N ARG A 2 -30.68 -4.78 0.31
CA ARG A 2 -29.34 -5.03 0.87
C ARG A 2 -28.33 -4.61 -0.19
N LYS A 3 -27.46 -3.61 0.12
CA LYS A 3 -26.32 -3.29 -0.76
C LYS A 3 -25.49 -4.55 -0.93
N SER A 4 -25.19 -4.93 -2.17
CA SER A 4 -24.29 -6.05 -2.47
C SER A 4 -22.93 -5.80 -1.83
N ILE A 5 -22.28 -6.86 -1.36
CA ILE A 5 -20.90 -6.77 -0.84
C ILE A 5 -19.99 -6.47 -2.02
N PRO A 6 -19.15 -5.44 -1.95
CA PRO A 6 -18.18 -5.16 -3.02
C PRO A 6 -17.19 -6.33 -3.21
N ASP A 7 -16.71 -6.51 -4.43
CA ASP A 7 -15.66 -7.49 -4.70
C ASP A 7 -14.36 -7.08 -4.02
N VAL A 8 -14.01 -5.78 -4.14
CA VAL A 8 -12.78 -5.20 -3.63
C VAL A 8 -13.07 -3.95 -2.81
N THR A 9 -12.38 -3.79 -1.68
CA THR A 9 -12.20 -2.48 -1.03
C THR A 9 -10.74 -2.06 -1.20
N ILE A 10 -10.53 -0.92 -1.86
CA ILE A 10 -9.22 -0.26 -1.92
C ILE A 10 -9.10 0.69 -0.74
N VAL A 11 -7.98 0.68 -0.05
CA VAL A 11 -7.69 1.58 1.07
C VAL A 11 -6.40 2.35 0.82
N LEU A 12 -6.44 3.66 1.05
CA LEU A 12 -5.31 4.56 0.90
C LEU A 12 -5.28 5.50 2.11
N LEU A 13 -4.15 5.54 2.81
CA LEU A 13 -3.88 6.47 3.90
C LEU A 13 -2.86 7.49 3.42
N SER A 14 -3.18 8.79 3.53
CA SER A 14 -2.29 9.83 3.02
C SER A 14 -2.00 10.92 4.07
N TRP A 15 -0.76 11.43 4.02
CA TRP A 15 -0.32 12.58 4.78
C TRP A 15 0.68 13.42 4.00
N ASN A 16 0.24 14.65 3.63
CA ASN A 16 1.06 15.60 2.89
C ASN A 16 1.67 15.01 1.60
N ARG A 17 0.87 14.43 0.73
CA ARG A 17 1.28 13.74 -0.51
C ARG A 17 0.58 14.29 -1.76
N LYS A 18 0.18 15.56 -1.77
CA LYS A 18 -0.59 16.15 -2.86
C LYS A 18 -0.02 15.82 -4.24
N ARG A 19 1.28 16.10 -4.46
CA ARG A 19 1.94 15.91 -5.78
C ARG A 19 1.99 14.45 -6.22
N TYR A 20 2.07 13.51 -5.30
CA TYR A 20 2.01 12.08 -5.62
C TYR A 20 0.59 11.67 -6.01
N LEU A 21 -0.41 12.13 -5.25
CA LEU A 21 -1.80 11.81 -5.49
C LEU A 21 -2.37 12.47 -6.75
N GLU A 22 -1.85 13.61 -7.18
CA GLU A 22 -2.16 14.24 -8.47
C GLU A 22 -1.85 13.30 -9.65
N LEU A 23 -0.86 12.42 -9.51
CA LEU A 23 -0.51 11.39 -10.49
C LEU A 23 -1.18 10.04 -10.16
N GLY A 24 -1.12 9.64 -8.90
CA GLY A 24 -1.54 8.32 -8.45
C GLY A 24 -3.05 8.08 -8.55
N LEU A 25 -3.90 9.06 -8.16
CA LEU A 25 -5.35 8.88 -8.20
C LEU A 25 -5.90 8.70 -9.63
N PRO A 26 -5.53 9.53 -10.62
CA PRO A 26 -5.94 9.29 -12.00
C PRO A 26 -5.46 7.93 -12.55
N SER A 27 -4.21 7.56 -12.26
CA SER A 27 -3.64 6.27 -12.68
C SER A 27 -4.37 5.10 -12.04
N LEU A 28 -4.65 5.17 -10.73
CA LEU A 28 -5.42 4.16 -10.00
C LEU A 28 -6.77 3.92 -10.68
N PHE A 29 -7.54 5.00 -10.92
CA PHE A 29 -8.88 4.86 -11.48
C PHE A 29 -8.88 4.38 -12.93
N ALA A 30 -7.91 4.81 -13.73
CA ALA A 30 -7.75 4.33 -15.10
C ALA A 30 -7.42 2.82 -15.16
N ALA A 31 -6.76 2.29 -14.13
CA ALA A 31 -6.33 0.90 -14.04
C ALA A 31 -7.36 -0.05 -13.41
N LEU A 32 -8.46 0.46 -12.84
CA LEU A 32 -9.48 -0.39 -12.22
C LEU A 32 -10.24 -1.23 -13.25
N SER A 33 -10.50 -2.48 -12.90
CA SER A 33 -11.30 -3.39 -13.71
C SER A 33 -12.78 -3.01 -13.70
N LYS A 34 -13.37 -2.82 -14.88
CA LYS A 34 -14.81 -2.58 -15.02
C LYS A 34 -15.69 -3.80 -14.72
N LYS A 35 -15.07 -4.96 -14.48
CA LYS A 35 -15.75 -6.24 -14.18
C LYS A 35 -15.99 -6.45 -12.68
N LEU A 36 -15.44 -5.58 -11.83
CA LEU A 36 -15.53 -5.67 -10.38
C LEU A 36 -16.35 -4.51 -9.80
N THR A 37 -16.94 -4.77 -8.64
CA THR A 37 -17.56 -3.74 -7.81
C THR A 37 -16.57 -3.25 -6.75
N HIS A 38 -16.43 -1.91 -6.62
CA HIS A 38 -15.44 -1.29 -5.75
C HIS A 38 -16.07 -0.52 -4.60
N GLU A 39 -15.38 -0.53 -3.47
CA GLU A 39 -15.45 0.47 -2.41
C GLU A 39 -14.03 1.05 -2.27
N ILE A 40 -13.89 2.38 -2.32
CA ILE A 40 -12.59 3.02 -2.21
C ILE A 40 -12.61 3.93 -1.00
N LEU A 41 -11.75 3.64 -0.01
CA LEU A 41 -11.65 4.39 1.23
C LEU A 41 -10.33 5.17 1.23
N ILE A 42 -10.40 6.49 1.11
CA ILE A 42 -9.21 7.34 1.16
C ILE A 42 -9.26 8.17 2.44
N MET A 43 -8.22 8.07 3.25
CA MET A 43 -8.12 8.79 4.51
C MET A 43 -7.03 9.83 4.45
N ASP A 44 -7.40 11.08 4.68
CA ASP A 44 -6.44 12.15 4.97
C ASP A 44 -6.05 12.13 6.45
N ASN A 45 -4.77 12.11 6.72
CA ASN A 45 -4.21 12.00 8.07
C ASN A 45 -3.77 13.38 8.62
N ALA A 46 -4.63 14.38 8.48
CA ALA A 46 -4.40 15.80 8.85
C ALA A 46 -3.29 16.45 8.03
N SER A 47 -3.41 16.43 6.71
CA SER A 47 -2.50 17.09 5.79
C SER A 47 -2.66 18.62 5.80
N THR A 48 -1.57 19.32 5.45
CA THR A 48 -1.49 20.81 5.40
C THR A 48 -1.00 21.34 4.05
N ASP A 49 -0.75 20.44 3.06
CA ASP A 49 -0.17 20.79 1.76
C ASP A 49 -1.21 20.86 0.61
N GLY A 50 -2.52 20.76 0.94
CA GLY A 50 -3.60 20.69 -0.02
C GLY A 50 -3.98 19.27 -0.45
N THR A 51 -3.39 18.22 0.16
CA THR A 51 -3.78 16.81 -0.04
C THR A 51 -5.24 16.57 0.28
N LYS A 52 -5.73 17.13 1.39
CA LYS A 52 -7.11 17.00 1.86
C LYS A 52 -8.11 17.51 0.82
N GLU A 53 -7.89 18.71 0.31
CA GLU A 53 -8.74 19.34 -0.70
C GLU A 53 -8.74 18.55 -2.01
N LEU A 54 -7.57 18.04 -2.42
CA LEU A 54 -7.44 17.16 -3.59
C LEU A 54 -8.31 15.91 -3.44
N ILE A 55 -8.20 15.19 -2.32
CA ILE A 55 -8.97 13.97 -2.06
C ILE A 55 -10.46 14.27 -1.97
N ALA A 56 -10.85 15.36 -1.30
CA ALA A 56 -12.25 15.77 -1.17
C ALA A 56 -12.88 16.05 -2.55
N ASN A 57 -12.19 16.82 -3.40
CA ASN A 57 -12.65 17.13 -4.76
C ASN A 57 -12.74 15.84 -5.61
N PHE A 58 -11.79 14.95 -5.45
CA PHE A 58 -11.79 13.66 -6.16
C PHE A 58 -12.99 12.79 -5.73
N ALA A 59 -13.31 12.75 -4.45
CA ALA A 59 -14.45 12.00 -3.92
C ALA A 59 -15.80 12.59 -4.38
N MET A 60 -15.90 13.91 -4.59
CA MET A 60 -17.13 14.50 -5.14
C MET A 60 -17.42 14.06 -6.57
N SER A 61 -16.39 13.73 -7.34
CA SER A 61 -16.51 13.30 -8.75
C SER A 61 -16.63 11.78 -8.92
N ASN A 62 -16.42 11.00 -7.84
CA ASN A 62 -16.37 9.54 -7.90
C ASN A 62 -17.18 8.92 -6.75
N SER A 63 -18.38 8.44 -7.05
CA SER A 63 -19.36 7.98 -6.04
C SER A 63 -18.92 6.73 -5.23
N GLU A 64 -17.98 5.94 -5.74
CA GLU A 64 -17.36 4.80 -5.07
C GLU A 64 -16.32 5.19 -4.02
N VAL A 65 -15.86 6.46 -4.06
CA VAL A 65 -14.87 6.99 -3.12
C VAL A 65 -15.54 7.50 -1.86
N LYS A 66 -15.08 7.00 -0.74
CA LYS A 66 -15.40 7.54 0.58
C LYS A 66 -14.18 8.24 1.14
N PHE A 67 -14.25 9.57 1.20
CA PHE A 67 -13.27 10.40 1.89
C PHE A 67 -13.45 10.33 3.40
N ILE A 68 -12.36 10.13 4.14
CA ILE A 68 -12.31 10.11 5.60
C ILE A 68 -11.24 11.11 6.05
N GLU A 69 -11.63 12.03 6.91
CA GLU A 69 -10.73 13.02 7.49
C GLU A 69 -10.36 12.64 8.92
N ASN A 70 -9.07 12.73 9.26
CA ASN A 70 -8.61 12.72 10.64
C ASN A 70 -8.26 14.15 11.09
N SER A 71 -8.63 14.48 12.32
CA SER A 71 -8.30 15.79 12.92
C SER A 71 -6.83 15.92 13.36
N ARG A 72 -6.10 14.82 13.39
CA ARG A 72 -4.66 14.75 13.71
C ARG A 72 -4.00 13.59 13.01
N ASN A 73 -2.70 13.70 12.73
CA ASN A 73 -1.93 12.58 12.18
C ASN A 73 -1.79 11.47 13.24
N VAL A 74 -2.34 10.31 12.93
CA VAL A 74 -2.29 9.10 13.78
C VAL A 74 -1.27 8.07 13.26
N GLY A 75 -0.44 8.44 12.28
CA GLY A 75 0.52 7.54 11.64
C GLY A 75 -0.16 6.32 11.01
N PHE A 76 0.55 5.21 10.93
CA PHE A 76 0.05 3.95 10.35
C PHE A 76 -1.16 3.36 11.09
N LYS A 77 -1.52 3.83 12.29
CA LYS A 77 -2.76 3.42 12.98
C LYS A 77 -4.03 3.75 12.19
N GLY A 78 -3.95 4.69 11.25
CA GLY A 78 -5.03 4.98 10.31
C GLY A 78 -5.47 3.75 9.49
N TYR A 79 -4.55 2.86 9.14
CA TYR A 79 -4.85 1.61 8.43
C TYR A 79 -5.76 0.68 9.22
N ASN A 80 -5.63 0.58 10.56
CA ASN A 80 -6.55 -0.23 11.37
C ASN A 80 -7.99 0.24 11.25
N LYS A 81 -8.21 1.56 11.15
CA LYS A 81 -9.53 2.14 10.94
C LYS A 81 -10.04 1.82 9.53
N LEU A 82 -9.19 2.01 8.50
CA LEU A 82 -9.53 1.73 7.10
C LEU A 82 -9.86 0.24 6.87
N PHE A 83 -9.00 -0.67 7.31
CA PHE A 83 -9.25 -2.11 7.20
C PHE A 83 -10.49 -2.55 7.97
N GLY A 84 -10.77 -1.92 9.13
CA GLY A 84 -11.98 -2.17 9.92
C GLY A 84 -13.26 -1.71 9.23
N MET A 85 -13.20 -0.69 8.38
CA MET A 85 -14.32 -0.15 7.62
C MET A 85 -14.57 -0.90 6.31
N ALA A 86 -13.55 -1.58 5.77
CA ALA A 86 -13.60 -2.28 4.49
C ALA A 86 -14.71 -3.34 4.45
N LYS A 87 -15.48 -3.36 3.35
CA LYS A 87 -16.61 -4.27 3.15
C LYS A 87 -16.33 -5.30 2.05
N GLY A 88 -15.39 -5.04 1.15
CA GLY A 88 -15.06 -5.91 0.04
C GLY A 88 -14.59 -7.30 0.47
N ARG A 89 -14.74 -8.27 -0.42
CA ARG A 89 -14.22 -9.63 -0.24
C ARG A 89 -12.70 -9.65 -0.07
N VAL A 90 -12.03 -8.82 -0.87
CA VAL A 90 -10.59 -8.56 -0.82
C VAL A 90 -10.36 -7.11 -0.41
N ILE A 91 -9.35 -6.87 0.40
CA ILE A 91 -8.84 -5.54 0.73
C ILE A 91 -7.52 -5.37 -0.03
N ILE A 92 -7.41 -4.26 -0.76
CA ILE A 92 -6.16 -3.84 -1.38
C ILE A 92 -5.70 -2.56 -0.68
N GLU A 93 -4.57 -2.62 0.00
CA GLU A 93 -3.91 -1.42 0.53
C GLU A 93 -2.99 -0.84 -0.53
N ILE A 94 -2.94 0.49 -0.59
CA ILE A 94 -2.10 1.24 -1.52
C ILE A 94 -1.44 2.38 -0.74
N ASP A 95 -0.11 2.50 -0.87
CA ASP A 95 0.62 3.63 -0.33
C ASP A 95 0.40 4.89 -1.19
N ASP A 96 0.43 6.03 -0.57
CA ASP A 96 0.14 7.34 -1.17
C ASP A 96 1.24 7.87 -2.11
N ASP A 97 2.29 7.08 -2.33
CA ASP A 97 3.36 7.30 -3.29
C ASP A 97 3.44 6.24 -4.40
N VAL A 98 2.42 5.42 -4.56
CA VAL A 98 2.24 4.62 -5.77
C VAL A 98 1.56 5.47 -6.84
N ILE A 99 2.26 5.72 -7.95
CA ILE A 99 1.83 6.68 -8.98
C ILE A 99 1.44 6.05 -10.32
N GLU A 100 1.78 4.77 -10.55
CA GLU A 100 1.34 4.02 -11.74
C GLU A 100 0.93 2.59 -11.35
N PHE A 101 -0.13 2.10 -12.01
CA PHE A 101 -0.71 0.78 -11.77
C PHE A 101 -0.81 -0.02 -13.07
N PRO A 102 -0.59 -1.35 -13.04
CA PRO A 102 -0.87 -2.18 -14.22
C PRO A 102 -2.39 -2.29 -14.43
N ASN A 103 -2.79 -2.35 -15.71
CA ASN A 103 -4.21 -2.45 -16.07
C ASN A 103 -4.91 -3.63 -15.39
N GLU A 104 -6.14 -3.41 -14.87
CA GLU A 104 -6.95 -4.38 -14.11
C GLU A 104 -6.19 -5.03 -12.93
N PHE A 105 -5.29 -4.28 -12.27
CA PHE A 105 -4.46 -4.81 -11.18
C PHE A 105 -5.29 -5.39 -10.03
N ASP A 106 -6.42 -4.78 -9.72
CA ASP A 106 -7.37 -5.18 -8.69
C ASP A 106 -7.97 -6.56 -8.99
N LYS A 107 -8.38 -6.78 -10.25
CA LYS A 107 -8.87 -8.09 -10.71
C LYS A 107 -7.75 -9.12 -10.71
N LYS A 108 -6.58 -8.76 -11.19
CA LYS A 108 -5.41 -9.64 -11.21
C LYS A 108 -5.02 -10.10 -9.80
N MET A 109 -4.99 -9.18 -8.82
CA MET A 109 -4.71 -9.53 -7.42
C MET A 109 -5.81 -10.43 -6.82
N LEU A 110 -7.06 -10.18 -7.13
CA LEU A 110 -8.18 -11.01 -6.70
C LEU A 110 -8.10 -12.42 -7.30
N ASP A 111 -7.90 -12.54 -8.62
CA ASP A 111 -7.75 -13.83 -9.31
C ASP A 111 -6.51 -14.60 -8.79
N CYS A 112 -5.42 -13.90 -8.55
CA CYS A 112 -4.20 -14.49 -7.98
C CYS A 112 -4.47 -15.03 -6.56
N LEU A 113 -5.14 -14.28 -5.69
CA LEU A 113 -5.54 -14.79 -4.38
C LEU A 113 -6.47 -16.01 -4.48
N ASP A 114 -7.38 -16.05 -5.45
CA ASP A 114 -8.26 -17.21 -5.65
C ASP A 114 -7.48 -18.44 -6.13
N ALA A 115 -6.45 -18.27 -6.98
CA ALA A 115 -5.55 -19.34 -7.41
C ALA A 115 -4.63 -19.85 -6.29
N TYR A 116 -4.36 -19.02 -5.29
CA TYR A 116 -3.47 -19.31 -4.17
C TYR A 116 -4.18 -19.19 -2.81
N PRO A 117 -5.06 -20.14 -2.44
CA PRO A 117 -5.83 -20.06 -1.20
C PRO A 117 -4.97 -20.14 0.07
N ASP A 118 -3.74 -20.64 -0.02
CA ASP A 118 -2.75 -20.75 1.05
C ASP A 118 -1.94 -19.47 1.27
N TYR A 119 -2.00 -18.49 0.33
CA TYR A 119 -1.42 -17.17 0.53
C TYR A 119 -2.44 -16.25 1.20
N GLY A 120 -2.00 -15.54 2.24
CA GLY A 120 -2.82 -14.58 2.98
C GLY A 120 -2.55 -13.13 2.59
N PHE A 121 -1.32 -12.82 2.17
CA PHE A 121 -0.87 -11.47 1.84
C PHE A 121 0.00 -11.52 0.58
N ILE A 122 -0.41 -10.84 -0.47
CA ILE A 122 0.34 -10.73 -1.73
C ILE A 122 0.51 -9.26 -2.11
N ALA A 123 1.66 -8.91 -2.69
CA ALA A 123 1.90 -7.57 -3.23
C ALA A 123 2.18 -7.64 -4.72
N LEU A 124 1.96 -6.54 -5.44
CA LEU A 124 2.46 -6.39 -6.81
C LEU A 124 3.99 -6.37 -6.80
N ASP A 125 4.59 -6.65 -7.95
CA ASP A 125 5.98 -6.33 -8.22
C ASP A 125 6.15 -4.83 -8.44
N THR A 126 7.39 -4.33 -8.49
CA THR A 126 7.65 -2.89 -8.65
C THR A 126 8.50 -2.60 -9.89
N ILE A 127 8.24 -1.43 -10.47
CA ILE A 127 9.09 -0.83 -11.47
C ILE A 127 10.31 -0.23 -10.77
N ARG A 128 11.50 -0.53 -11.29
CA ARG A 128 12.76 0.08 -10.88
C ARG A 128 13.23 1.03 -11.98
N ASN A 129 13.70 2.19 -11.59
CA ASN A 129 14.27 3.19 -12.49
C ASN A 129 15.37 4.00 -11.77
N ASP A 130 15.90 5.02 -12.43
CA ASP A 130 16.99 5.84 -11.87
C ASP A 130 16.60 6.60 -10.59
N LEU A 131 15.29 6.72 -10.28
CA LEU A 131 14.79 7.46 -9.12
C LEU A 131 14.35 6.56 -7.98
N THR A 132 14.04 5.27 -8.22
CA THR A 132 13.57 4.34 -7.20
C THR A 132 14.01 2.90 -7.49
N ASP A 133 14.34 2.19 -6.42
CA ASP A 133 14.48 0.71 -6.43
C ASP A 133 13.13 -0.02 -6.24
N GLY A 134 12.04 0.74 -6.10
CA GLY A 134 10.68 0.26 -5.94
C GLY A 134 10.33 -0.19 -4.52
N GLY A 135 11.27 -0.21 -3.59
CA GLY A 135 11.03 -0.66 -2.20
C GLY A 135 10.71 -2.15 -2.06
N ARG A 136 10.92 -2.93 -3.13
CA ARG A 136 10.70 -4.37 -3.08
C ARG A 136 11.82 -5.04 -2.29
N PRO A 137 11.51 -5.91 -1.32
CA PRO A 137 12.49 -6.81 -0.73
C PRO A 137 13.22 -7.62 -1.83
N CYS A 138 14.37 -8.18 -1.52
CA CYS A 138 15.23 -8.86 -2.47
C CYS A 138 14.49 -9.65 -3.57
N ALA A 139 14.55 -9.16 -4.81
CA ALA A 139 13.92 -9.84 -5.95
C ALA A 139 14.75 -11.08 -6.34
N GLY A 140 14.09 -12.22 -6.55
CA GLY A 140 14.73 -13.48 -6.90
C GLY A 140 15.31 -14.26 -5.72
N CYS A 141 15.10 -13.81 -4.48
CA CYS A 141 15.58 -14.49 -3.27
C CYS A 141 14.61 -15.55 -2.74
N GLY A 142 13.33 -15.44 -3.13
CA GLY A 142 12.25 -16.32 -2.68
C GLY A 142 12.05 -17.52 -3.59
N LYS A 143 11.31 -18.51 -3.09
CA LYS A 143 10.88 -19.65 -3.88
C LYS A 143 9.76 -19.22 -4.85
N MET A 144 9.92 -19.56 -6.13
CA MET A 144 8.89 -19.34 -7.14
C MET A 144 7.79 -20.41 -7.06
N ASP A 145 6.59 -20.00 -6.74
CA ASP A 145 5.38 -20.83 -6.76
C ASP A 145 4.58 -20.49 -8.04
N ARG A 146 4.29 -21.53 -8.86
CA ARG A 146 3.63 -21.37 -10.17
C ARG A 146 2.33 -22.13 -10.18
N ARG A 147 1.19 -21.42 -10.33
CA ARG A 147 -0.16 -22.01 -10.39
C ARG A 147 -1.06 -21.22 -11.33
N GLN A 148 -1.81 -21.93 -12.17
CA GLN A 148 -2.89 -21.37 -13.00
C GLN A 148 -2.47 -20.12 -13.79
N GLY A 149 -1.25 -20.09 -14.31
CA GLY A 149 -0.73 -18.95 -15.08
C GLY A 149 -0.14 -17.81 -14.24
N TRP A 150 -0.23 -17.85 -12.91
CA TRP A 150 0.37 -16.89 -12.00
C TRP A 150 1.70 -17.40 -11.45
N ILE A 151 2.55 -16.46 -11.10
CA ILE A 151 3.82 -16.73 -10.41
C ILE A 151 3.88 -15.84 -9.17
N ILE A 152 4.05 -16.47 -8.01
CA ILE A 152 4.36 -15.75 -6.77
C ILE A 152 5.79 -16.09 -6.35
N GLU A 153 6.58 -15.06 -6.10
CA GLU A 153 7.82 -15.21 -5.35
C GLU A 153 7.49 -15.18 -3.86
N GLU A 154 7.60 -16.32 -3.20
CA GLU A 154 7.32 -16.46 -1.78
C GLU A 154 8.35 -15.70 -0.94
N GLY A 155 7.90 -14.92 0.02
CA GLY A 155 8.75 -14.15 0.91
C GLY A 155 7.99 -12.98 1.54
N ASP A 156 8.76 -12.01 2.00
CA ASP A 156 8.20 -10.77 2.53
C ASP A 156 7.58 -9.95 1.40
N ALA A 157 6.35 -9.52 1.62
CA ALA A 157 5.61 -8.64 0.73
C ALA A 157 5.35 -7.32 1.48
N ARG A 158 5.60 -6.19 0.80
CA ARG A 158 5.40 -4.85 1.36
C ARG A 158 4.03 -4.30 1.00
N GLY A 159 3.53 -3.38 1.83
CA GLY A 159 2.18 -2.81 1.72
C GLY A 159 1.98 -1.77 0.61
N TYR A 160 3.01 -1.41 -0.17
CA TYR A 160 2.90 -0.35 -1.18
C TYR A 160 1.73 -0.56 -2.16
N CYS A 161 1.47 -1.80 -2.59
CA CYS A 161 0.25 -2.21 -3.29
C CYS A 161 0.03 -3.69 -3.00
N ALA A 162 -0.72 -4.00 -1.94
CA ALA A 162 -0.86 -5.34 -1.44
C ALA A 162 -2.33 -5.74 -1.22
N ALA A 163 -2.63 -7.02 -1.39
CA ALA A 163 -3.98 -7.56 -1.26
C ALA A 163 -4.04 -8.71 -0.26
N PHE A 164 -5.16 -8.76 0.46
CA PHE A 164 -5.48 -9.84 1.37
C PHE A 164 -6.99 -10.04 1.51
N ARG A 165 -7.41 -11.24 1.90
CA ARG A 165 -8.83 -11.52 2.09
C ARG A 165 -9.34 -10.89 3.36
N ARG A 166 -10.45 -10.16 3.27
CA ARG A 166 -11.13 -9.57 4.44
C ARG A 166 -11.48 -10.62 5.50
N ARG A 167 -11.85 -11.84 5.11
CA ARG A 167 -12.15 -12.92 6.06
C ARG A 167 -10.94 -13.25 6.93
N ASP A 168 -9.75 -13.32 6.36
CA ASP A 168 -8.51 -13.61 7.08
C ASP A 168 -8.13 -12.44 7.99
N TYR A 169 -8.27 -11.20 7.51
CA TYR A 169 -8.07 -10.00 8.33
C TYR A 169 -9.02 -9.94 9.54
N ARG A 170 -10.29 -10.32 9.38
CA ARG A 170 -11.25 -10.33 10.50
C ARG A 170 -10.83 -11.24 11.65
N VAL A 171 -10.16 -12.33 11.36
CA VAL A 171 -9.64 -13.26 12.39
C VAL A 171 -8.45 -12.64 13.12
N ILE A 172 -7.52 -11.99 12.42
CA ILE A 172 -6.32 -11.43 13.03
C ILE A 172 -6.53 -10.03 13.63
N ARG A 173 -7.59 -9.31 13.25
CA ARG A 173 -7.87 -7.93 13.65
C ARG A 173 -7.80 -7.67 15.16
N PRO A 174 -8.35 -8.50 16.04
CA PRO A 174 -8.24 -8.29 17.48
C PRO A 174 -6.79 -8.20 17.98
N PHE A 175 -5.88 -8.90 17.30
CA PHE A 175 -4.46 -8.94 17.66
C PHE A 175 -3.68 -7.74 17.12
N THR A 176 -4.16 -7.06 16.07
CA THR A 176 -3.48 -5.88 15.51
C THR A 176 -3.43 -4.71 16.50
N PHE A 177 -4.37 -4.63 17.43
CA PHE A 177 -4.41 -3.57 18.44
C PHE A 177 -3.26 -3.63 19.46
N PHE A 178 -2.59 -4.77 19.58
CA PHE A 178 -1.42 -4.92 20.46
C PHE A 178 -0.12 -4.41 19.83
N PHE A 179 -0.15 -3.98 18.57
CA PHE A 179 1.03 -3.49 17.87
C PHE A 179 0.97 -1.96 17.71
N PRO A 180 2.12 -1.27 17.88
CA PRO A 180 2.16 0.20 17.83
C PRO A 180 1.99 0.78 16.42
N PHE A 181 2.21 0.00 15.35
CA PHE A 181 2.29 0.45 13.96
C PHE A 181 3.22 1.65 13.80
N THR A 182 4.49 1.38 13.68
CA THR A 182 5.59 2.34 13.57
C THR A 182 6.36 2.12 12.26
N LEU A 183 7.42 2.89 12.01
CA LEU A 183 8.30 2.64 10.86
C LEU A 183 9.08 1.32 10.98
N LYS A 184 9.34 0.86 12.21
CA LYS A 184 9.99 -0.44 12.46
C LYS A 184 9.02 -1.62 12.32
N TYR A 185 7.77 -1.40 12.69
CA TYR A 185 6.69 -2.40 12.62
C TYR A 185 5.51 -1.83 11.83
N PRO A 186 5.65 -1.62 10.51
CA PRO A 186 4.58 -1.08 9.69
C PRO A 186 3.41 -2.07 9.58
N GLN A 187 2.27 -1.58 9.11
CA GLN A 187 1.02 -2.35 9.09
C GLN A 187 1.11 -3.64 8.27
N ASP A 188 1.80 -3.61 7.15
CA ASP A 188 2.02 -4.75 6.25
C ASP A 188 2.81 -5.88 6.94
N TYR A 189 3.88 -5.53 7.65
CA TYR A 189 4.67 -6.48 8.45
C TYR A 189 3.83 -7.13 9.54
N VAL A 190 3.02 -6.34 10.26
CA VAL A 190 2.16 -6.85 11.33
C VAL A 190 1.06 -7.74 10.76
N VAL A 191 0.36 -7.29 9.71
CA VAL A 191 -0.76 -8.02 9.10
C VAL A 191 -0.27 -9.34 8.48
N SER A 192 0.77 -9.30 7.64
CA SER A 192 1.34 -10.52 7.03
C SER A 192 1.91 -11.48 8.07
N GLY A 193 2.59 -10.95 9.09
CA GLY A 193 3.15 -11.74 10.21
C GLY A 193 2.09 -12.44 11.05
N LEU A 194 0.97 -11.76 11.37
CA LEU A 194 -0.16 -12.36 12.08
C LEU A 194 -0.86 -13.42 11.22
N MET A 195 -1.07 -13.16 9.93
CA MET A 195 -1.64 -14.16 9.02
C MET A 195 -0.75 -15.41 8.94
N ARG A 196 0.56 -15.25 8.87
CA ARG A 196 1.51 -16.35 8.87
C ARG A 196 1.47 -17.16 10.18
N ARG A 197 1.47 -16.48 11.32
CA ARG A 197 1.53 -17.14 12.64
C ARG A 197 0.22 -17.81 13.03
N LEU A 198 -0.91 -17.11 12.88
CA LEU A 198 -2.21 -17.57 13.38
C LEU A 198 -2.98 -18.39 12.35
N LEU A 199 -2.88 -18.06 11.06
CA LEU A 199 -3.65 -18.69 9.99
C LEU A 199 -2.81 -19.63 9.11
N LYS A 200 -1.50 -19.72 9.36
CA LYS A 200 -0.54 -20.49 8.53
C LYS A 200 -0.57 -20.08 7.06
N ARG A 201 -0.86 -18.79 6.80
CA ARG A 201 -0.85 -18.23 5.46
C ARG A 201 0.55 -17.82 5.04
N ARG A 202 0.86 -18.02 3.77
CA ARG A 202 2.10 -17.56 3.12
C ARG A 202 1.94 -16.11 2.65
N SER A 203 3.04 -15.46 2.35
CA SER A 203 3.08 -14.14 1.71
C SER A 203 4.04 -14.16 0.53
N GLY A 204 3.89 -13.22 -0.40
CA GLY A 204 4.80 -13.12 -1.54
C GLY A 204 4.42 -12.01 -2.52
N VAL A 205 5.25 -11.88 -3.55
CA VAL A 205 5.11 -10.88 -4.60
C VAL A 205 4.64 -11.53 -5.90
N VAL A 206 3.62 -10.97 -6.53
CA VAL A 206 3.10 -11.41 -7.84
C VAL A 206 4.07 -10.95 -8.92
N VAL A 207 4.83 -11.90 -9.48
CA VAL A 207 5.89 -11.60 -10.43
C VAL A 207 5.32 -11.15 -11.77
N GLY A 208 5.84 -10.05 -12.31
CA GLY A 208 5.47 -9.53 -13.63
C GLY A 208 4.36 -8.48 -13.63
N GLU A 209 3.54 -8.42 -12.59
CA GLU A 209 2.53 -7.37 -12.43
C GLU A 209 3.12 -6.23 -11.61
N LYS A 210 3.48 -5.11 -12.28
CA LYS A 210 4.32 -4.06 -11.70
C LYS A 210 3.59 -2.75 -11.52
N CYS A 211 3.69 -2.16 -10.33
CA CYS A 211 3.33 -0.77 -10.06
C CYS A 211 4.58 0.12 -9.93
N LEU A 212 4.44 1.41 -10.15
CA LEU A 212 5.50 2.38 -9.89
C LEU A 212 5.32 2.98 -8.49
N HIS A 213 6.12 2.47 -7.55
CA HIS A 213 6.21 2.98 -6.20
C HIS A 213 7.31 4.07 -6.16
N ALA A 214 6.87 5.33 -6.14
CA ALA A 214 7.74 6.51 -6.24
C ALA A 214 8.33 6.88 -4.88
N ASN A 215 8.92 5.91 -4.19
CA ASN A 215 9.53 6.09 -2.88
C ASN A 215 11.01 6.50 -2.97
N GLY A 216 11.56 6.88 -1.83
CA GLY A 216 12.97 7.19 -1.68
C GLY A 216 13.36 8.65 -1.93
N PRO A 217 14.64 8.98 -1.70
CA PRO A 217 15.12 10.36 -1.67
C PRO A 217 15.01 11.12 -2.99
N LEU A 218 15.20 10.43 -4.11
CA LEU A 218 15.22 11.09 -5.42
C LEU A 218 13.78 11.48 -5.87
N TYR A 219 12.78 10.65 -5.61
CA TYR A 219 11.38 11.06 -5.80
C TYR A 219 10.96 12.12 -4.79
N ALA A 220 11.41 12.02 -3.54
CA ALA A 220 11.17 13.07 -2.54
C ALA A 220 11.75 14.42 -2.98
N ALA A 221 12.96 14.44 -3.55
CA ALA A 221 13.56 15.65 -4.12
C ALA A 221 12.74 16.18 -5.31
N LYS A 222 12.34 15.32 -6.24
CA LYS A 222 11.51 15.68 -7.39
C LYS A 222 10.17 16.32 -6.98
N PHE A 223 9.58 15.88 -5.88
CA PHE A 223 8.29 16.35 -5.38
C PHE A 223 8.40 17.35 -4.21
N GLY A 224 9.62 17.76 -3.82
CA GLY A 224 9.85 18.77 -2.78
C GLY A 224 9.53 18.29 -1.36
N ARG A 225 9.82 17.03 -1.04
CA ARG A 225 9.43 16.37 0.23
C ARG A 225 10.60 15.95 1.12
N VAL A 226 11.82 16.15 0.69
CA VAL A 226 13.04 15.64 1.37
C VAL A 226 13.06 16.00 2.85
N GLU A 227 12.86 17.28 3.19
CA GLU A 227 12.92 17.77 4.57
C GLU A 227 11.87 17.08 5.46
N MET A 228 10.64 16.93 4.94
CA MET A 228 9.53 16.30 5.66
C MET A 228 9.79 14.81 5.90
N ASP A 229 10.36 14.10 4.93
CA ASP A 229 10.69 12.68 5.06
C ASP A 229 11.86 12.49 6.05
N LEU A 230 12.87 13.38 6.04
CA LEU A 230 13.95 13.40 7.01
C LEU A 230 13.44 13.68 8.43
N GLU A 231 12.54 14.65 8.59
CA GLU A 231 11.92 14.96 9.89
C GLU A 231 11.08 13.78 10.42
N LYS A 232 10.30 13.13 9.55
CA LYS A 232 9.53 11.94 9.89
C LYS A 232 10.43 10.80 10.37
N MET A 233 11.52 10.54 9.66
CA MET A 233 12.50 9.49 10.05
C MET A 233 13.21 9.83 11.36
N ALA A 234 13.66 11.06 11.53
CA ALA A 234 14.36 11.51 12.74
C ALA A 234 13.50 11.41 14.01
N LYS A 235 12.17 11.60 13.88
CA LYS A 235 11.20 11.48 14.99
C LYS A 235 10.65 10.05 15.16
N SER A 236 11.07 9.11 14.33
CA SER A 236 10.58 7.74 14.36
C SER A 236 11.39 6.83 15.29
N ASP A 237 11.00 5.57 15.35
CA ASP A 237 11.74 4.48 16.00
C ASP A 237 12.91 3.91 15.15
N CYS A 238 13.24 4.57 14.03
CA CYS A 238 14.33 4.22 13.11
C CYS A 238 15.14 5.47 12.70
N PRO A 239 15.69 6.28 13.64
CA PRO A 239 16.39 7.52 13.28
C PRO A 239 17.69 7.27 12.49
N GLU A 240 18.28 6.10 12.59
CA GLU A 240 19.45 5.67 11.82
C GLU A 240 19.24 5.71 10.30
N ARG A 241 18.00 5.57 9.84
CA ARG A 241 17.64 5.66 8.42
C ARG A 241 17.92 7.04 7.80
N VAL A 242 17.97 8.09 8.62
CA VAL A 242 18.28 9.46 8.17
C VAL A 242 19.66 9.52 7.48
N TYR A 243 20.65 8.83 8.05
CA TYR A 243 22.00 8.81 7.51
C TYR A 243 22.03 8.16 6.12
N GLU A 244 21.47 6.97 5.98
CA GLU A 244 21.44 6.24 4.69
C GLU A 244 20.61 6.98 3.63
N TYR A 245 19.52 7.61 4.04
CA TYR A 245 18.68 8.41 3.15
C TYR A 245 19.44 9.61 2.59
N LYS A 246 20.16 10.38 3.43
CA LYS A 246 20.99 11.51 3.01
C LYS A 246 22.12 11.07 2.10
N LYS A 247 22.81 9.99 2.46
CA LYS A 247 23.90 9.42 1.66
C LYS A 247 23.43 9.01 0.28
N ALA A 248 22.28 8.33 0.19
CA ALA A 248 21.70 7.94 -1.10
C ALA A 248 21.34 9.16 -1.96
N MET A 249 20.83 10.23 -1.34
CA MET A 249 20.51 11.48 -2.05
C MET A 249 21.80 12.16 -2.59
N GLU A 250 22.87 12.24 -1.78
CA GLU A 250 24.16 12.80 -2.18
C GLU A 250 24.82 11.99 -3.31
N GLU A 251 24.70 10.67 -3.25
CA GLU A 251 25.21 9.75 -4.27
C GLU A 251 24.32 9.67 -5.51
N GLY A 252 23.14 10.28 -5.51
CA GLY A 252 22.19 10.22 -6.61
C GLY A 252 21.66 8.81 -6.90
N ARG A 253 21.61 7.95 -5.90
CA ARG A 253 21.15 6.56 -6.05
C ARG A 253 19.79 6.30 -5.41
N PRO A 254 19.00 5.39 -5.97
CA PRO A 254 17.78 4.89 -5.33
C PRO A 254 18.06 4.31 -3.94
N TYR A 255 17.12 4.53 -3.04
CA TYR A 255 17.13 3.97 -1.69
C TYR A 255 15.70 3.84 -1.14
N SER A 256 15.38 2.66 -0.63
CA SER A 256 14.14 2.43 0.11
C SER A 256 14.46 2.04 1.55
N PRO A 257 13.93 2.76 2.53
CA PRO A 257 14.17 2.53 3.95
C PRO A 257 13.52 1.24 4.48
#